data_fc37e36708af63d4cc2383ddd2ba2d53
#
_entry.id   fc37e36708af63d4cc2383ddd2ba2d53
#
_cell.length_a   1.000
_cell.length_b   1.000
_cell.length_c   1.000
_cell.angle_alpha   90.00
_cell.angle_beta   90.00
_cell.angle_gamma   90.00
#
_symmetry.space_group_name_H-M   'P 1'
#
loop_
_entity.id
_entity.type
_entity.pdbx_description
1 polymer ?
#
loop_
_entity_poly.entity_id
_entity_poly.type
_entity_poly.pdbx_seq_one_letter_code
_entity_poly.pdbx_strand_id
1 'polypeptide(L)'
;SIAYGFSKFIMGSVSDRSNPRIFLPAGLILAALVMLVMGFVPWATSSIMIMFVLLFLCGWFQGMGWPPCGRTMVHWWSQKERGGIVSVWNCAHNVGGGIPPLLFLLGMAWFNDWHAALYMPAFGAILLAIFAFAMMRDTPQSCGLPPIEEYKNDYPDDYSEKHEEELTAKQIFMQYILPNKLLWYIAIANVFVYLLRYGILDWSPTYLKEVKHFALDKSSWAYFLYEYAG
;
A
#
# COMPACT_ATOMS: atom_id res chain seq x y z
N SER A 1 8.91 -6.96 5.17
CA SER A 1 9.40 -5.60 4.82
C SER A 1 10.29 -5.61 3.57
N ILE A 2 11.31 -6.49 3.43
CA ILE A 2 12.24 -6.52 2.28
C ILE A 2 11.50 -6.78 0.96
N ALA A 3 10.68 -7.83 0.88
CA ALA A 3 9.89 -8.17 -0.31
C ALA A 3 9.02 -7.00 -0.78
N TYR A 4 8.36 -6.34 0.16
CA TYR A 4 7.51 -5.18 -0.09
C TYR A 4 8.31 -3.98 -0.66
N GLY A 5 9.50 -3.70 -0.11
CA GLY A 5 10.36 -2.61 -0.59
C GLY A 5 10.86 -2.85 -2.03
N PHE A 6 11.38 -4.05 -2.30
CA PHE A 6 11.79 -4.42 -3.66
C PHE A 6 10.62 -4.44 -4.65
N SER A 7 9.48 -4.97 -4.23
CA SER A 7 8.28 -4.99 -5.06
C SER A 7 7.84 -3.58 -5.43
N LYS A 8 7.78 -2.65 -4.50
CA LYS A 8 7.41 -1.25 -4.80
C LYS A 8 8.28 -0.63 -5.88
N PHE A 9 9.59 -0.88 -5.82
CA PHE A 9 10.53 -0.34 -6.80
C PHE A 9 10.26 -0.91 -8.20
N ILE A 10 10.12 -2.23 -8.32
CA ILE A 10 9.88 -2.88 -9.61
C ILE A 10 8.46 -2.58 -10.11
N MET A 11 7.47 -2.70 -9.24
CA MET A 11 6.06 -2.51 -9.59
C MET A 11 5.72 -1.05 -9.90
N GLY A 12 6.54 -0.09 -9.47
CA GLY A 12 6.45 1.30 -9.92
C GLY A 12 6.52 1.40 -11.43
N SER A 13 7.58 0.87 -12.02
CA SER A 13 7.76 0.90 -13.49
C SER A 13 6.71 0.10 -14.26
N VAL A 14 6.20 -1.00 -13.66
CA VAL A 14 5.12 -1.81 -14.26
C VAL A 14 3.79 -1.06 -14.18
N SER A 15 3.52 -0.43 -13.04
CA SER A 15 2.30 0.34 -12.79
C SER A 15 2.15 1.53 -13.75
N ASP A 16 3.26 2.22 -14.06
CA ASP A 16 3.24 3.38 -14.96
C ASP A 16 2.75 3.03 -16.38
N ARG A 17 2.90 1.75 -16.76
CA ARG A 17 2.44 1.22 -18.05
C ARG A 17 1.16 0.38 -17.96
N SER A 18 0.58 0.26 -16.78
CA SER A 18 -0.57 -0.60 -16.50
C SER A 18 -1.79 0.24 -16.17
N ASN A 19 -2.98 -0.31 -16.41
CA ASN A 19 -4.23 0.33 -16.00
C ASN A 19 -4.41 0.20 -14.47
N PRO A 20 -4.42 1.31 -13.69
CA PRO A 20 -4.58 1.28 -12.24
C PRO A 20 -5.86 0.58 -11.78
N ARG A 21 -6.94 0.67 -12.56
CA ARG A 21 -8.21 -0.01 -12.30
C ARG A 21 -8.08 -1.53 -12.19
N ILE A 22 -7.12 -2.11 -12.91
CA ILE A 22 -6.88 -3.56 -12.90
C ILE A 22 -5.72 -3.89 -11.97
N PHE A 23 -4.64 -3.12 -12.05
CA PHE A 23 -3.38 -3.42 -11.38
C PHE A 23 -3.50 -3.40 -9.84
N LEU A 24 -4.16 -2.38 -9.28
CA LEU A 24 -4.33 -2.26 -7.84
C LEU A 24 -5.22 -3.37 -7.26
N PRO A 25 -6.44 -3.63 -7.80
CA PRO A 25 -7.26 -4.75 -7.31
C PRO A 25 -6.60 -6.11 -7.51
N ALA A 26 -5.87 -6.32 -8.59
CA ALA A 26 -5.15 -7.58 -8.83
C ALA A 26 -4.10 -7.85 -7.74
N GLY A 27 -3.28 -6.85 -7.39
CA GLY A 27 -2.31 -6.97 -6.31
C GLY A 27 -2.98 -7.27 -4.96
N LEU A 28 -4.09 -6.60 -4.67
CA LEU A 28 -4.85 -6.79 -3.44
C LEU A 28 -5.49 -8.19 -3.36
N ILE A 29 -6.07 -8.68 -4.46
CA ILE A 29 -6.63 -10.04 -4.55
C ILE A 29 -5.54 -11.09 -4.38
N LEU A 30 -4.39 -10.94 -5.07
CA LEU A 30 -3.29 -11.88 -4.96
C LEU A 30 -2.73 -11.95 -3.52
N ALA A 31 -2.57 -10.81 -2.86
CA ALA A 31 -2.18 -10.77 -1.46
C ALA A 31 -3.22 -11.45 -0.55
N ALA A 32 -4.51 -11.16 -0.77
CA ALA A 32 -5.60 -11.77 -0.03
C ALA A 32 -5.66 -13.29 -0.23
N LEU A 33 -5.47 -13.79 -1.44
CA LEU A 33 -5.42 -15.23 -1.71
C LEU A 33 -4.29 -15.93 -0.96
N VAL A 34 -3.10 -15.32 -0.90
CA VAL A 34 -1.99 -15.87 -0.08
C VAL A 34 -2.38 -15.93 1.40
N MET A 35 -3.03 -14.89 1.92
CA MET A 35 -3.50 -14.86 3.31
C MET A 35 -4.60 -15.91 3.56
N LEU A 36 -5.51 -16.14 2.61
CA LEU A 36 -6.51 -17.22 2.70
C LEU A 36 -5.86 -18.60 2.70
N VAL A 37 -4.85 -18.82 1.86
CA VAL A 37 -4.07 -20.08 1.88
C VAL A 37 -3.44 -20.28 3.25
N MET A 38 -2.82 -19.27 3.83
CA MET A 38 -2.24 -19.34 5.18
C MET A 38 -3.30 -19.56 6.28
N GLY A 39 -4.51 -19.01 6.09
CA GLY A 39 -5.58 -19.10 7.07
C GLY A 39 -6.36 -20.41 7.05
N PHE A 40 -6.53 -21.03 5.87
CA PHE A 40 -7.38 -22.22 5.72
C PHE A 40 -6.62 -23.51 5.47
N VAL A 41 -5.36 -23.45 5.02
CA VAL A 41 -4.60 -24.64 4.65
C VAL A 41 -3.64 -25.04 5.77
N PRO A 42 -3.86 -26.17 6.48
CA PRO A 42 -3.09 -26.52 7.66
C PRO A 42 -1.58 -26.65 7.45
N TRP A 43 -1.13 -27.12 6.28
CA TRP A 43 0.30 -27.24 5.99
C TRP A 43 0.98 -25.89 5.75
N ALA A 44 0.23 -24.84 5.40
CA ALA A 44 0.78 -23.52 5.07
C ALA A 44 1.47 -22.86 6.28
N THR A 45 1.01 -23.16 7.50
CA THR A 45 1.57 -22.65 8.75
C THR A 45 2.38 -23.68 9.53
N SER A 46 2.53 -24.91 9.00
CA SER A 46 3.25 -26.01 9.67
C SER A 46 4.77 -25.87 9.61
N SER A 47 5.31 -25.11 8.66
CA SER A 47 6.75 -24.93 8.45
C SER A 47 7.13 -23.47 8.35
N ILE A 48 8.19 -23.07 9.05
CA ILE A 48 8.75 -21.71 8.98
C ILE A 48 9.15 -21.36 7.54
N MET A 49 9.68 -22.30 6.76
CA MET A 49 10.07 -22.04 5.38
C MET A 49 8.87 -21.78 4.49
N ILE A 50 7.78 -22.52 4.64
CA ILE A 50 6.54 -22.31 3.88
C ILE A 50 5.94 -20.98 4.26
N MET A 51 5.83 -20.66 5.55
CA MET A 51 5.36 -19.35 6.01
C MET A 51 6.21 -18.20 5.47
N PHE A 52 7.54 -18.36 5.48
CA PHE A 52 8.44 -17.35 4.94
C PHE A 52 8.16 -17.08 3.46
N VAL A 53 8.00 -18.12 2.63
CA VAL A 53 7.69 -17.97 1.21
C VAL A 53 6.33 -17.31 1.00
N LEU A 54 5.30 -17.73 1.74
CA LEU A 54 3.97 -17.16 1.62
C LEU A 54 3.93 -15.69 2.10
N LEU A 55 4.58 -15.36 3.20
CA LEU A 55 4.71 -13.98 3.67
C LEU A 55 5.54 -13.11 2.72
N PHE A 56 6.57 -13.69 2.09
CA PHE A 56 7.33 -13.00 1.05
C PHE A 56 6.44 -12.67 -0.15
N LEU A 57 5.66 -13.64 -0.64
CA LEU A 57 4.71 -13.43 -1.75
C LEU A 57 3.61 -12.42 -1.38
N CYS A 58 3.06 -12.51 -0.17
CA CYS A 58 2.09 -11.54 0.33
C CYS A 58 2.66 -10.12 0.31
N GLY A 59 3.86 -9.92 0.88
CA GLY A 59 4.54 -8.64 0.86
C GLY A 59 4.86 -8.16 -0.56
N TRP A 60 5.20 -9.08 -1.46
CA TRP A 60 5.44 -8.76 -2.86
C TRP A 60 4.18 -8.19 -3.54
N PHE A 61 3.04 -8.86 -3.40
CA PHE A 61 1.78 -8.41 -4.00
C PHE A 61 1.25 -7.12 -3.35
N GLN A 62 1.46 -6.92 -2.05
CA GLN A 62 1.11 -5.67 -1.38
C GLN A 62 1.89 -4.47 -1.94
N GLY A 63 3.12 -4.68 -2.44
CA GLY A 63 3.91 -3.64 -3.10
C GLY A 63 3.26 -3.06 -4.37
N MET A 64 2.27 -3.74 -4.94
CA MET A 64 1.50 -3.26 -6.09
C MET A 64 0.47 -2.17 -5.73
N GLY A 65 0.25 -1.87 -4.46
CA GLY A 65 -0.82 -0.95 -4.05
C GLY A 65 -0.49 0.54 -4.24
N TRP A 66 0.71 0.96 -3.88
CA TRP A 66 1.10 2.38 -3.87
C TRP A 66 1.30 3.01 -5.26
N PRO A 67 2.03 2.37 -6.20
CA PRO A 67 2.34 2.99 -7.48
C PRO A 67 1.09 3.40 -8.28
N PRO A 68 0.06 2.55 -8.43
CA PRO A 68 -1.15 2.94 -9.18
C PRO A 68 -1.94 4.08 -8.53
N CYS A 69 -1.87 4.24 -7.20
CA CYS A 69 -2.48 5.37 -6.52
C CYS A 69 -1.80 6.69 -6.91
N GLY A 70 -0.46 6.70 -6.94
CA GLY A 70 0.32 7.86 -7.39
C GLY A 70 -0.03 8.25 -8.83
N ARG A 71 -0.06 7.26 -9.74
CA ARG A 71 -0.46 7.48 -11.14
C ARG A 71 -1.88 8.06 -11.23
N THR A 72 -2.84 7.48 -10.53
CA THR A 72 -4.23 7.99 -10.51
C THR A 72 -4.27 9.45 -10.05
N MET A 73 -3.53 9.81 -9.00
CA MET A 73 -3.49 11.18 -8.51
C MET A 73 -2.89 12.16 -9.51
N VAL A 74 -1.91 11.74 -10.29
CA VAL A 74 -1.31 12.59 -11.33
C VAL A 74 -2.30 12.86 -12.46
N HIS A 75 -3.09 11.89 -12.88
CA HIS A 75 -4.01 12.03 -14.01
C HIS A 75 -5.36 12.69 -13.66
N TRP A 76 -5.80 12.59 -12.39
CA TRP A 76 -7.14 13.05 -12.00
C TRP A 76 -7.16 14.37 -11.24
N TRP A 77 -6.01 14.88 -10.76
CA TRP A 77 -5.92 16.14 -10.03
C TRP A 77 -4.82 17.05 -10.58
N SER A 78 -5.11 18.34 -10.63
CA SER A 78 -4.17 19.35 -11.09
C SER A 78 -2.96 19.45 -10.13
N GLN A 79 -1.88 20.02 -10.63
CA GLN A 79 -0.64 20.16 -9.85
C GLN A 79 -0.86 20.93 -8.54
N LYS A 80 -1.71 21.96 -8.55
CA LYS A 80 -2.04 22.79 -7.38
C LYS A 80 -2.87 22.05 -6.33
N GLU A 81 -3.68 21.06 -6.75
CA GLU A 81 -4.58 20.30 -5.87
C GLU A 81 -3.91 19.04 -5.29
N ARG A 82 -2.90 18.51 -5.98
CA ARG A 82 -2.27 17.22 -5.62
C ARG A 82 -1.78 17.15 -4.18
N GLY A 83 -1.17 18.22 -3.66
CA GLY A 83 -0.68 18.23 -2.28
C GLY A 83 -1.76 17.96 -1.25
N GLY A 84 -2.92 18.62 -1.39
CA GLY A 84 -4.07 18.39 -0.51
C GLY A 84 -4.64 16.97 -0.63
N ILE A 85 -4.81 16.48 -1.87
CA ILE A 85 -5.35 15.14 -2.13
C ILE A 85 -4.40 14.05 -1.60
N VAL A 86 -3.09 14.19 -1.82
CA VAL A 86 -2.08 13.26 -1.29
C VAL A 86 -2.13 13.22 0.25
N SER A 87 -2.32 14.36 0.90
CA SER A 87 -2.43 14.43 2.37
C SER A 87 -3.66 13.67 2.88
N VAL A 88 -4.82 13.87 2.27
CA VAL A 88 -6.05 13.13 2.60
C VAL A 88 -5.89 11.64 2.33
N TRP A 89 -5.32 11.29 1.17
CA TRP A 89 -5.08 9.90 0.82
C TRP A 89 -4.11 9.22 1.79
N ASN A 90 -3.09 9.94 2.28
CA ASN A 90 -2.14 9.38 3.24
C ASN A 90 -2.80 8.97 4.56
N CYS A 91 -3.88 9.66 4.97
CA CYS A 91 -4.67 9.26 6.14
C CYS A 91 -5.28 7.85 5.98
N ALA A 92 -5.61 7.43 4.75
CA ALA A 92 -6.12 6.09 4.49
C ALA A 92 -5.12 4.98 4.87
N HIS A 93 -3.81 5.26 4.79
CA HIS A 93 -2.77 4.33 5.22
C HIS A 93 -2.86 4.03 6.73
N ASN A 94 -3.01 5.07 7.54
CA ASN A 94 -3.11 4.93 8.99
C ASN A 94 -4.42 4.26 9.41
N VAL A 95 -5.55 4.67 8.80
CA VAL A 95 -6.85 4.03 9.03
C VAL A 95 -6.79 2.55 8.63
N GLY A 96 -6.26 2.25 7.45
CA GLY A 96 -6.13 0.89 6.94
C GLY A 96 -5.18 0.03 7.78
N GLY A 97 -4.10 0.61 8.31
CA GLY A 97 -3.16 -0.08 9.19
C GLY A 97 -3.75 -0.44 10.55
N GLY A 98 -4.66 0.40 11.08
CA GLY A 98 -5.32 0.14 12.36
C GLY A 98 -6.45 -0.89 12.33
N ILE A 99 -7.08 -1.13 11.18
CA ILE A 99 -8.23 -2.04 11.05
C ILE A 99 -7.89 -3.53 11.30
N PRO A 100 -6.79 -4.12 10.79
CA PRO A 100 -6.51 -5.55 10.91
C PRO A 100 -6.50 -6.08 12.35
N PRO A 101 -5.93 -5.42 13.36
CA PRO A 101 -6.00 -5.88 14.74
C PRO A 101 -7.44 -5.95 15.28
N LEU A 102 -8.32 -5.05 14.86
CA LEU A 102 -9.74 -5.08 15.25
C LEU A 102 -10.49 -6.21 14.57
N LEU A 103 -10.19 -6.47 13.28
CA LEU A 103 -10.74 -7.64 12.58
C LEU A 103 -10.26 -8.95 13.22
N PHE A 104 -9.03 -9.00 13.70
CA PHE A 104 -8.53 -10.14 14.46
C PHE A 104 -9.32 -10.35 15.77
N LEU A 105 -9.58 -9.29 16.53
CA LEU A 105 -10.39 -9.40 17.76
C LEU A 105 -11.80 -9.92 17.45
N LEU A 106 -12.45 -9.43 16.40
CA LEU A 106 -13.75 -9.92 15.96
C LEU A 106 -13.68 -11.40 15.58
N GLY A 107 -12.67 -11.78 14.82
CA GLY A 107 -12.46 -13.17 14.41
C GLY A 107 -12.23 -14.09 15.61
N MET A 108 -11.42 -13.66 16.59
CA MET A 108 -11.23 -14.41 17.84
C MET A 108 -12.53 -14.53 18.63
N ALA A 109 -13.34 -13.49 18.69
CA ALA A 109 -14.62 -13.54 19.39
C ALA A 109 -15.63 -14.49 18.74
N TRP A 110 -15.62 -14.63 17.41
CA TRP A 110 -16.58 -15.45 16.68
C TRP A 110 -16.13 -16.90 16.48
N PHE A 111 -14.84 -17.09 16.18
CA PHE A 111 -14.29 -18.38 15.76
C PHE A 111 -13.37 -19.01 16.79
N ASN A 112 -12.90 -18.23 17.77
CA ASN A 112 -11.89 -18.66 18.76
C ASN A 112 -10.65 -19.32 18.14
N ASP A 113 -10.24 -18.82 16.98
CA ASP A 113 -9.13 -19.32 16.17
C ASP A 113 -8.20 -18.19 15.75
N TRP A 114 -6.90 -18.35 16.00
CA TRP A 114 -5.89 -17.36 15.65
C TRP A 114 -5.73 -17.15 14.13
N HIS A 115 -6.08 -18.14 13.32
CA HIS A 115 -6.08 -18.01 11.87
C HIS A 115 -7.03 -16.91 11.38
N ALA A 116 -7.95 -16.49 12.24
CA ALA A 116 -8.81 -15.33 11.96
C ALA A 116 -8.02 -14.05 11.67
N ALA A 117 -6.80 -13.91 12.20
CA ALA A 117 -5.89 -12.83 11.85
C ALA A 117 -5.50 -12.80 10.37
N LEU A 118 -5.64 -13.91 9.66
CA LEU A 118 -5.28 -14.07 8.26
C LEU A 118 -6.52 -13.95 7.35
N TYR A 119 -7.55 -14.77 7.59
CA TYR A 119 -8.70 -14.80 6.67
C TYR A 119 -9.66 -13.63 6.85
N MET A 120 -9.83 -13.05 8.03
CA MET A 120 -10.73 -11.91 8.19
C MET A 120 -10.27 -10.66 7.42
N PRO A 121 -9.00 -10.20 7.53
CA PRO A 121 -8.51 -9.10 6.69
C PRO A 121 -8.49 -9.47 5.19
N ALA A 122 -8.26 -10.74 4.84
CA ALA A 122 -8.25 -11.18 3.45
C ALA A 122 -9.62 -11.04 2.78
N PHE A 123 -10.71 -11.41 3.48
CA PHE A 123 -12.08 -11.18 2.96
C PHE A 123 -12.37 -9.69 2.81
N GLY A 124 -11.97 -8.88 3.79
CA GLY A 124 -12.09 -7.42 3.69
C GLY A 124 -11.32 -6.87 2.48
N ALA A 125 -10.10 -7.36 2.25
CA ALA A 125 -9.29 -6.95 1.10
C ALA A 125 -9.93 -7.32 -0.25
N ILE A 126 -10.55 -8.50 -0.37
CA ILE A 126 -11.27 -8.91 -1.58
C ILE A 126 -12.47 -7.98 -1.84
N LEU A 127 -13.26 -7.67 -0.82
CA LEU A 127 -14.39 -6.74 -0.96
C LEU A 127 -13.91 -5.35 -1.40
N LEU A 128 -12.84 -4.85 -0.81
CA LEU A 128 -12.24 -3.57 -1.21
C LEU A 128 -11.65 -3.62 -2.61
N ALA A 129 -11.09 -4.74 -3.04
CA ALA A 129 -10.60 -4.92 -4.41
C ALA A 129 -11.74 -4.85 -5.43
N ILE A 130 -12.87 -5.51 -5.16
CA ILE A 130 -14.07 -5.44 -6.00
C ILE A 130 -14.60 -4.01 -6.06
N PHE A 131 -14.68 -3.34 -4.91
CA PHE A 131 -15.10 -1.94 -4.84
C PHE A 131 -14.16 -1.03 -5.65
N ALA A 132 -12.84 -1.17 -5.48
CA ALA A 132 -11.85 -0.41 -6.22
C ALA A 132 -11.98 -0.64 -7.74
N PHE A 133 -12.13 -1.90 -8.18
CA PHE A 133 -12.33 -2.22 -9.59
C PHE A 133 -13.60 -1.57 -10.18
N ALA A 134 -14.68 -1.53 -9.40
CA ALA A 134 -15.94 -0.91 -9.83
C ALA A 134 -15.84 0.63 -9.92
N MET A 135 -15.17 1.26 -8.95
CA MET A 135 -15.15 2.73 -8.82
C MET A 135 -13.99 3.41 -9.53
N MET A 136 -12.81 2.78 -9.60
CA MET A 136 -11.64 3.39 -10.23
C MET A 136 -11.75 3.42 -11.75
N ARG A 137 -11.13 4.45 -12.33
CA ARG A 137 -10.90 4.58 -13.78
C ARG A 137 -9.43 4.87 -14.02
N ASP A 138 -8.93 4.55 -15.21
CA ASP A 138 -7.53 4.76 -15.56
C ASP A 138 -7.18 6.25 -15.61
N THR A 139 -7.66 6.92 -16.63
CA THR A 139 -7.42 8.34 -16.88
C THR A 139 -8.73 9.03 -17.24
N PRO A 140 -8.84 10.37 -17.13
CA PRO A 140 -9.99 11.12 -17.64
C PRO A 140 -10.28 10.82 -19.11
N GLN A 141 -9.25 10.73 -19.95
CA GLN A 141 -9.37 10.44 -21.38
C GLN A 141 -10.02 9.07 -21.63
N SER A 142 -9.75 8.07 -20.78
CA SER A 142 -10.41 6.76 -20.86
C SER A 142 -11.92 6.81 -20.62
N CYS A 143 -12.42 7.93 -20.08
CA CYS A 143 -13.82 8.20 -19.83
C CYS A 143 -14.42 9.22 -20.82
N GLY A 144 -13.66 9.63 -21.84
CA GLY A 144 -14.09 10.65 -22.80
C GLY A 144 -14.00 12.09 -22.26
N LEU A 145 -13.25 12.31 -21.20
CA LEU A 145 -13.02 13.63 -20.60
C LEU A 145 -11.68 14.20 -21.09
N PRO A 146 -11.51 15.53 -21.12
CA PRO A 146 -10.22 16.13 -21.44
C PRO A 146 -9.17 15.83 -20.35
N PRO A 147 -7.86 15.92 -20.67
CA PRO A 147 -6.81 15.87 -19.66
C PRO A 147 -7.04 16.90 -18.55
N ILE A 148 -6.58 16.59 -17.33
CA ILE A 148 -6.81 17.48 -16.18
C ILE A 148 -6.10 18.82 -16.35
N GLU A 149 -4.96 18.84 -17.02
CA GLU A 149 -4.18 20.03 -17.33
C GLU A 149 -4.99 21.00 -18.23
N GLU A 150 -5.65 20.47 -19.24
CA GLU A 150 -6.53 21.24 -20.14
C GLU A 150 -7.80 21.72 -19.40
N TYR A 151 -8.46 20.81 -18.66
CA TYR A 151 -9.70 21.13 -17.94
C TYR A 151 -9.50 22.23 -16.88
N LYS A 152 -8.36 22.22 -16.17
CA LYS A 152 -8.04 23.18 -15.10
C LYS A 152 -7.19 24.34 -15.58
N ASN A 153 -6.71 24.32 -16.82
CA ASN A 153 -5.73 25.27 -17.35
C ASN A 153 -4.51 25.42 -16.42
N ASP A 154 -3.97 24.28 -15.97
CA ASP A 154 -2.89 24.18 -14.99
C ASP A 154 -1.77 23.30 -15.55
N TYR A 155 -0.97 23.90 -16.43
CA TYR A 155 0.16 23.25 -17.07
C TYR A 155 1.43 23.42 -16.22
N PRO A 156 2.32 22.42 -16.17
CA PRO A 156 3.65 22.58 -15.60
C PRO A 156 4.44 23.70 -16.30
N ASP A 157 5.30 24.39 -15.56
CA ASP A 157 6.12 25.48 -16.11
C ASP A 157 7.03 25.06 -17.27
N ASP A 158 7.39 23.77 -17.32
CA ASP A 158 8.22 23.12 -18.33
C ASP A 158 7.41 22.28 -19.33
N TYR A 159 6.08 22.50 -19.40
CA TYR A 159 5.22 21.76 -20.31
C TYR A 159 5.64 22.01 -21.76
N SER A 160 6.00 20.96 -22.47
CA SER A 160 6.18 20.97 -23.91
C SER A 160 5.46 19.77 -24.54
N GLU A 161 4.72 20.01 -25.62
CA GLU A 161 4.00 18.96 -26.36
C GLU A 161 4.91 17.82 -26.87
N LYS A 162 6.22 18.06 -26.88
CA LYS A 162 7.25 17.07 -27.29
C LYS A 162 7.67 16.11 -26.19
N HIS A 163 7.18 16.24 -24.95
CA HIS A 163 7.64 15.44 -23.78
C HIS A 163 6.85 14.16 -23.57
N GLU A 164 5.98 13.76 -24.47
CA GLU A 164 5.39 12.39 -24.48
C GLU A 164 6.34 11.34 -25.11
N GLU A 165 7.65 11.58 -25.15
CA GLU A 165 8.59 10.50 -25.42
C GLU A 165 8.50 9.47 -24.29
N GLU A 166 8.16 8.23 -24.63
CA GLU A 166 8.14 7.10 -23.71
C GLU A 166 9.55 6.82 -23.18
N LEU A 167 9.95 7.53 -22.12
CA LEU A 167 11.22 7.30 -21.45
C LEU A 167 11.24 5.90 -20.83
N THR A 168 12.34 5.20 -21.01
CA THR A 168 12.53 3.93 -20.33
C THR A 168 12.75 4.15 -18.83
N ALA A 169 12.35 3.17 -17.98
CA ALA A 169 12.58 3.24 -16.54
C ALA A 169 14.05 3.52 -16.18
N LYS A 170 15.00 3.02 -16.96
CA LYS A 170 16.43 3.28 -16.80
C LYS A 170 16.79 4.75 -17.08
N GLN A 171 16.21 5.35 -18.11
CA GLN A 171 16.42 6.77 -18.44
C GLN A 171 15.85 7.67 -17.34
N ILE A 172 14.62 7.40 -16.89
CA ILE A 172 13.99 8.12 -15.78
C ILE A 172 14.86 8.06 -14.52
N PHE A 173 15.35 6.87 -14.16
CA PHE A 173 16.19 6.68 -12.98
C PHE A 173 17.51 7.44 -13.08
N MET A 174 18.21 7.32 -14.22
CA MET A 174 19.53 7.93 -14.40
C MET A 174 19.49 9.44 -14.60
N GLN A 175 18.46 9.97 -15.29
CA GLN A 175 18.40 11.38 -15.67
C GLN A 175 17.68 12.24 -14.64
N TYR A 176 16.63 11.70 -13.97
CA TYR A 176 15.76 12.50 -13.10
C TYR A 176 15.88 12.11 -11.62
N ILE A 177 16.07 10.83 -11.30
CA ILE A 177 16.09 10.39 -9.90
C ILE A 177 17.49 10.49 -9.32
N LEU A 178 18.48 9.88 -9.98
CA LEU A 178 19.83 9.81 -9.45
C LEU A 178 20.51 11.18 -9.24
N PRO A 179 20.37 12.17 -10.15
CA PRO A 179 20.98 13.49 -9.97
C PRO A 179 20.26 14.37 -8.94
N ASN A 180 19.02 14.04 -8.58
CA ASN A 180 18.20 14.89 -7.73
C ASN A 180 18.56 14.75 -6.26
N LYS A 181 19.39 15.65 -5.74
CA LYS A 181 19.85 15.64 -4.34
C LYS A 181 18.70 15.76 -3.34
N LEU A 182 17.62 16.49 -3.68
CA LEU A 182 16.46 16.64 -2.79
C LEU A 182 15.75 15.31 -2.55
N LEU A 183 15.60 14.49 -3.58
CA LEU A 183 15.03 13.14 -3.44
C LEU A 183 15.86 12.26 -2.50
N TRP A 184 17.20 12.37 -2.56
CA TRP A 184 18.08 11.61 -1.65
C TRP A 184 17.97 12.07 -0.20
N TYR A 185 17.88 13.39 0.06
CA TYR A 185 17.67 13.89 1.41
C TYR A 185 16.33 13.39 1.98
N ILE A 186 15.25 13.44 1.19
CA ILE A 186 13.94 12.91 1.59
C ILE A 186 14.02 11.38 1.80
N ALA A 187 14.68 10.64 0.93
CA ALA A 187 14.83 9.20 1.07
C ALA A 187 15.57 8.82 2.36
N ILE A 188 16.68 9.50 2.68
CA ILE A 188 17.44 9.27 3.91
C ILE A 188 16.60 9.62 5.15
N ALA A 189 15.91 10.76 5.14
CA ALA A 189 15.01 11.14 6.23
C ALA A 189 13.93 10.09 6.47
N ASN A 190 13.32 9.56 5.39
CA ASN A 190 12.33 8.50 5.47
C ASN A 190 12.88 7.19 6.06
N VAL A 191 14.14 6.84 5.85
CA VAL A 191 14.74 5.66 6.50
C VAL A 191 14.62 5.76 8.03
N PHE A 192 14.95 6.90 8.62
CA PHE A 192 14.87 7.08 10.06
C PHE A 192 13.42 7.12 10.56
N VAL A 193 12.53 7.80 9.85
CA VAL A 193 11.09 7.84 10.20
C VAL A 193 10.50 6.43 10.20
N TYR A 194 10.73 5.67 9.14
CA TYR A 194 10.17 4.31 9.04
C TYR A 194 10.85 3.31 9.96
N LEU A 195 12.14 3.48 10.27
CA LEU A 195 12.82 2.66 11.27
C LEU A 195 12.14 2.78 12.64
N LEU A 196 11.85 4.00 13.09
CA LEU A 196 11.13 4.23 14.34
C LEU A 196 9.69 3.73 14.27
N ARG A 197 8.96 4.07 13.21
CA ARG A 197 7.56 3.69 13.06
C ARG A 197 7.36 2.18 13.06
N TYR A 198 8.05 1.45 12.20
CA TYR A 198 7.92 0.00 12.13
C TYR A 198 8.56 -0.72 13.32
N GLY A 199 9.61 -0.17 13.91
CA GLY A 199 10.17 -0.69 15.14
C GLY A 199 9.13 -0.71 16.27
N ILE A 200 8.36 0.37 16.41
CA ILE A 200 7.27 0.43 17.40
C ILE A 200 6.13 -0.51 16.99
N LEU A 201 5.66 -0.47 15.75
CA LEU A 201 4.53 -1.25 15.28
C LEU A 201 4.78 -2.77 15.40
N ASP A 202 5.94 -3.23 14.97
CA ASP A 202 6.25 -4.66 14.94
C ASP A 202 6.48 -5.24 16.34
N TRP A 203 7.03 -4.44 17.26
CA TRP A 203 7.42 -4.94 18.58
C TRP A 203 6.47 -4.54 19.72
N SER A 204 5.66 -3.49 19.57
CA SER A 204 4.79 -3.04 20.66
C SER A 204 3.75 -4.08 21.10
N PRO A 205 3.08 -4.87 20.22
CA PRO A 205 2.15 -5.88 20.67
C PRO A 205 2.82 -6.97 21.52
N THR A 206 4.01 -7.41 21.12
CA THR A 206 4.80 -8.40 21.86
C THR A 206 5.25 -7.82 23.21
N TYR A 207 5.77 -6.61 23.22
CA TYR A 207 6.17 -5.93 24.45
C TYR A 207 5.00 -5.73 25.42
N LEU A 208 3.85 -5.30 24.93
CA LEU A 208 2.65 -5.09 25.78
C LEU A 208 2.16 -6.42 26.35
N LYS A 209 2.20 -7.51 25.57
CA LYS A 209 1.79 -8.82 26.03
C LYS A 209 2.78 -9.45 27.00
N GLU A 210 4.06 -9.52 26.64
CA GLU A 210 5.06 -10.28 27.39
C GLU A 210 5.64 -9.52 28.58
N VAL A 211 5.87 -8.21 28.45
CA VAL A 211 6.50 -7.40 29.50
C VAL A 211 5.47 -6.68 30.38
N LYS A 212 4.40 -6.16 29.77
CA LYS A 212 3.36 -5.44 30.50
C LYS A 212 2.16 -6.30 30.88
N HIS A 213 2.11 -7.55 30.42
CA HIS A 213 1.04 -8.51 30.69
C HIS A 213 -0.37 -7.99 30.35
N PHE A 214 -0.46 -7.17 29.30
CA PHE A 214 -1.74 -6.68 28.82
C PHE A 214 -2.53 -7.79 28.12
N ALA A 215 -3.84 -7.78 28.32
CA ALA A 215 -4.74 -8.65 27.59
C ALA A 215 -4.73 -8.30 26.08
N LEU A 216 -5.10 -9.28 25.26
CA LEU A 216 -5.04 -9.18 23.79
C LEU A 216 -5.86 -7.98 23.24
N ASP A 217 -7.04 -7.75 23.82
CA ASP A 217 -7.91 -6.63 23.49
C ASP A 217 -7.23 -5.28 23.69
N LYS A 218 -6.60 -5.07 24.86
CA LYS A 218 -5.89 -3.83 25.16
C LYS A 218 -4.68 -3.60 24.25
N SER A 219 -3.95 -4.64 23.90
CA SER A 219 -2.82 -4.56 22.98
C SER A 219 -3.28 -4.21 21.56
N SER A 220 -4.38 -4.78 21.09
CA SER A 220 -4.97 -4.48 19.77
C SER A 220 -5.53 -3.07 19.70
N TRP A 221 -6.20 -2.60 20.75
CA TRP A 221 -6.66 -1.21 20.83
C TRP A 221 -5.51 -0.21 20.90
N ALA A 222 -4.43 -0.51 21.62
CA ALA A 222 -3.24 0.34 21.66
C ALA A 222 -2.59 0.48 20.28
N TYR A 223 -2.49 -0.63 19.52
CA TYR A 223 -2.01 -0.62 18.15
C TYR A 223 -2.91 0.22 17.23
N PHE A 224 -4.22 0.01 17.29
CA PHE A 224 -5.19 0.81 16.52
C PHE A 224 -5.07 2.29 16.80
N LEU A 225 -5.01 2.69 18.09
CA LEU A 225 -4.90 4.09 18.46
C LEU A 225 -3.57 4.72 18.01
N TYR A 226 -2.49 3.95 18.05
CA TYR A 226 -1.19 4.41 17.54
C TYR A 226 -1.24 4.70 16.02
N GLU A 227 -1.81 3.79 15.24
CA GLU A 227 -1.97 3.99 13.79
C GLU A 227 -2.95 5.14 13.48
N TYR A 228 -4.03 5.24 14.24
CA TYR A 228 -5.04 6.29 14.02
C TYR A 228 -4.52 7.69 14.38
N ALA A 229 -3.63 7.80 15.34
CA ALA A 229 -3.03 9.08 15.77
C ALA A 229 -1.85 9.53 14.88
N GLY A 230 -1.24 8.65 14.09
CA GLY A 230 -0.09 8.91 13.21
C GLY A 230 -0.48 9.33 11.83
#